data_9e65f36de92a1497a80b332e15a2ca21
#
_entry.id   9e65f36de92a1497a80b332e15a2ca21
#
_cell.length_a   1.000
_cell.length_b   1.000
_cell.length_c   1.000
_cell.angle_alpha   90.00
_cell.angle_beta   90.00
_cell.angle_gamma   90.00
#
_symmetry.space_group_name_H-M   'P 1'
#
loop_
_entity.id
_entity.type
_entity.pdbx_description
1 polymer ?
#
loop_
_entity_poly.entity_id
_entity_poly.type
_entity_poly.pdbx_seq_one_letter_code
_entity_poly.pdbx_strand_id
1 'polypeptide(L)'
;SGEKDGWSRLAKNLKAEIDEELIEAYRGTISLPFELGKNRYPFGVFTVGRKQITDADVALYFAKSPEGPVQGPLPARVDSLETKPAYHAKGSDPDEAQVVYVVPEVKFDRPGPWFAVAMIKDGDSFASSRLPSPVVGQFPNVAQVGAKAPAVDTLTKEDVGGDLSKIDTRIPPSTM
;
A
#
# COMPACT_ATOMS: atom_id res chain seq x y z
N SER A 1 11.53 -21.39 7.40
CA SER A 1 11.62 -22.05 6.07
C SER A 1 10.23 -22.24 5.45
N GLY A 2 9.20 -22.63 6.21
CA GLY A 2 7.87 -22.95 5.67
C GLY A 2 7.12 -21.79 4.97
N GLU A 3 7.38 -20.56 5.37
CA GLU A 3 6.72 -19.39 4.76
C GLU A 3 7.24 -19.13 3.33
N LYS A 4 8.54 -19.24 3.09
CA LYS A 4 9.14 -19.09 1.75
C LYS A 4 8.61 -20.12 0.75
N ASP A 5 8.43 -21.36 1.22
CA ASP A 5 7.93 -22.44 0.38
C ASP A 5 6.45 -22.25 0.00
N GLY A 6 5.66 -21.64 0.90
CA GLY A 6 4.25 -21.34 0.63
C GLY A 6 4.07 -20.31 -0.50
N TRP A 7 4.86 -19.26 -0.48
CA TRP A 7 4.81 -18.22 -1.52
C TRP A 7 5.23 -18.73 -2.89
N SER A 8 6.29 -19.53 -2.95
CA SER A 8 6.76 -20.13 -4.21
C SER A 8 5.71 -21.07 -4.80
N ARG A 9 4.98 -21.80 -3.95
CA ARG A 9 3.87 -22.66 -4.41
C ARG A 9 2.69 -21.84 -4.93
N LEU A 10 2.31 -20.76 -4.24
CA LEU A 10 1.23 -19.90 -4.71
C LEU A 10 1.53 -19.28 -6.06
N ALA A 11 2.74 -18.74 -6.25
CA ALA A 11 3.18 -18.18 -7.53
C ALA A 11 3.19 -19.25 -8.65
N LYS A 12 3.69 -20.45 -8.36
CA LYS A 12 3.69 -21.58 -9.31
C LYS A 12 2.28 -22.03 -9.67
N ASN A 13 1.38 -22.08 -8.69
CA ASN A 13 -0.02 -22.47 -8.91
C ASN A 13 -0.76 -21.45 -9.79
N LEU A 14 -0.36 -20.18 -9.73
CA LEU A 14 -0.89 -19.11 -10.61
C LEU A 14 -0.28 -19.18 -12.02
N LYS A 15 0.60 -20.14 -12.33
CA LYS A 15 1.33 -20.26 -13.59
C LYS A 15 2.12 -19.00 -13.96
N ALA A 16 2.59 -18.28 -12.96
CA ALA A 16 3.41 -17.11 -13.16
C ALA A 16 4.83 -17.54 -13.52
N GLU A 17 5.36 -17.09 -14.64
CA GLU A 17 6.79 -17.08 -14.86
C GLU A 17 7.39 -15.97 -13.99
N ILE A 18 8.31 -16.35 -13.12
CA ILE A 18 8.98 -15.42 -12.23
C ILE A 18 10.21 -14.92 -12.96
N ASP A 19 10.22 -13.66 -13.34
CA ASP A 19 11.42 -12.95 -13.75
C ASP A 19 12.05 -12.35 -12.48
N GLU A 20 13.06 -13.04 -11.93
CA GLU A 20 13.68 -12.68 -10.65
C GLU A 20 14.45 -11.34 -10.70
N GLU A 21 14.74 -10.79 -11.87
CA GLU A 21 15.54 -9.58 -11.99
C GLU A 21 14.78 -8.26 -11.89
N LEU A 22 13.47 -8.23 -12.03
CA LEU A 22 12.80 -6.98 -12.35
C LEU A 22 12.00 -6.31 -11.23
N ILE A 23 11.40 -7.00 -10.29
CA ILE A 23 10.41 -6.33 -9.43
C ILE A 23 10.43 -6.82 -7.99
N GLU A 24 10.83 -5.96 -7.06
CA GLU A 24 10.40 -6.02 -5.67
C GLU A 24 9.14 -5.19 -5.51
N ALA A 25 8.01 -5.82 -5.20
CA ALA A 25 6.91 -5.08 -4.62
C ALA A 25 7.37 -4.57 -3.25
N TYR A 26 7.54 -3.27 -3.16
CA TYR A 26 8.16 -2.63 -2.02
C TYR A 26 7.41 -2.96 -0.72
N ARG A 27 8.17 -3.34 0.30
CA ARG A 27 7.80 -3.35 1.69
C ARG A 27 7.56 -1.92 2.21
N GLY A 28 6.64 -1.21 1.64
CA GLY A 28 6.05 -0.07 2.29
C GLY A 28 5.18 -0.63 3.39
N THR A 29 5.67 -0.60 4.62
CA THR A 29 4.92 -1.01 5.80
C THR A 29 3.83 0.02 6.08
N ILE A 30 2.84 0.11 5.20
CA ILE A 30 1.56 0.63 5.61
C ILE A 30 0.84 -0.59 6.18
N SER A 31 1.00 -0.79 7.49
CA SER A 31 0.13 -1.69 8.25
C SER A 31 -1.25 -1.06 8.27
N LEU A 32 -1.97 -1.16 7.16
CA LEU A 32 -3.37 -0.80 7.14
C LEU A 32 -4.11 -1.84 7.98
N PRO A 33 -4.92 -1.40 8.94
CA PRO A 33 -5.83 -2.31 9.61
C PRO A 33 -6.87 -2.75 8.60
N PHE A 34 -6.81 -4.01 8.18
CA PHE A 34 -7.85 -4.61 7.36
C PHE A 34 -8.93 -5.21 8.25
N GLU A 35 -10.18 -4.94 7.91
CA GLU A 35 -11.35 -5.46 8.64
C GLU A 35 -11.98 -6.65 7.90
N LEU A 36 -12.84 -7.39 8.60
CA LEU A 36 -13.69 -8.37 7.94
C LEU A 36 -14.64 -7.65 6.95
N GLY A 37 -14.82 -8.24 5.79
CA GLY A 37 -15.66 -7.68 4.72
C GLY A 37 -14.86 -6.97 3.65
N LYS A 38 -15.36 -5.87 3.12
CA LYS A 38 -14.81 -5.13 1.99
C LYS A 38 -13.75 -4.14 2.44
N ASN A 39 -12.60 -4.20 1.78
CA ASN A 39 -11.47 -3.30 2.05
C ASN A 39 -10.95 -2.71 0.74
N ARG A 40 -10.39 -1.51 0.80
CA ARG A 40 -9.54 -0.94 -0.24
C ARG A 40 -8.10 -1.35 0.05
N TYR A 41 -7.36 -1.79 -0.96
CA TYR A 41 -5.98 -2.24 -0.79
C TYR A 41 -5.03 -1.37 -1.64
N PRO A 42 -4.35 -0.38 -1.05
CA PRO A 42 -3.33 0.44 -1.72
C PRO A 42 -1.95 -0.19 -1.58
N PHE A 43 -1.09 -0.02 -2.61
CA PHE A 43 0.30 -0.47 -2.61
C PHE A 43 1.13 0.30 -3.64
N GLY A 44 2.46 0.21 -3.52
CA GLY A 44 3.41 0.73 -4.51
C GLY A 44 4.09 -0.41 -5.28
N VAL A 45 4.54 -0.12 -6.49
CA VAL A 45 5.35 -1.02 -7.32
C VAL A 45 6.65 -0.33 -7.64
N PHE A 46 7.77 -1.01 -7.37
CA PHE A 46 9.10 -0.45 -7.54
C PHE A 46 10.03 -1.50 -8.16
N THR A 47 11.02 -1.05 -8.91
CA THR A 47 12.14 -1.89 -9.31
C THR A 47 13.03 -2.21 -8.11
N VAL A 48 13.91 -3.22 -8.22
CA VAL A 48 14.93 -3.52 -7.21
C VAL A 48 15.81 -2.30 -6.92
N GLY A 49 16.04 -1.45 -7.92
CA GLY A 49 16.75 -0.17 -7.78
C GLY A 49 15.93 0.96 -7.16
N ARG A 50 14.76 0.66 -6.59
CA ARG A 50 13.84 1.62 -5.92
C ARG A 50 13.19 2.66 -6.84
N LYS A 51 13.29 2.53 -8.14
CA LYS A 51 12.55 3.39 -9.06
C LYS A 51 11.09 2.94 -9.09
N GLN A 52 10.15 3.87 -8.90
CA GLN A 52 8.73 3.57 -8.98
C GLN A 52 8.34 3.21 -10.42
N ILE A 53 7.53 2.16 -10.58
CA ILE A 53 6.82 1.84 -11.82
C ILE A 53 5.44 2.48 -11.70
N THR A 54 5.10 3.32 -12.67
CA THR A 54 3.94 4.21 -12.56
C THR A 54 2.76 3.84 -13.46
N ASP A 55 2.96 2.91 -14.40
CA ASP A 55 2.02 2.62 -15.50
C ASP A 55 1.88 1.13 -15.85
N ALA A 56 2.34 0.23 -14.97
CA ALA A 56 2.18 -1.21 -15.19
C ALA A 56 0.73 -1.68 -14.95
N ASP A 57 0.32 -2.70 -15.69
CA ASP A 57 -0.90 -3.43 -15.39
C ASP A 57 -0.67 -4.38 -14.22
N VAL A 58 -1.40 -4.20 -13.14
CA VAL A 58 -1.22 -5.00 -11.93
C VAL A 58 -2.54 -5.62 -11.48
N ALA A 59 -2.48 -6.90 -11.13
CA ALA A 59 -3.60 -7.59 -10.47
C ALA A 59 -3.11 -8.29 -9.20
N LEU A 60 -3.90 -8.22 -8.14
CA LEU A 60 -3.62 -8.89 -6.89
C LEU A 60 -4.40 -10.20 -6.78
N TYR A 61 -3.79 -11.13 -6.06
CA TYR A 61 -4.37 -12.41 -5.70
C TYR A 61 -4.18 -12.63 -4.20
N PHE A 62 -5.23 -13.09 -3.54
CA PHE A 62 -5.23 -13.37 -2.11
C PHE A 62 -5.62 -14.81 -1.84
N ALA A 63 -5.00 -15.43 -0.85
CA ALA A 63 -5.33 -16.78 -0.39
C ALA A 63 -5.22 -16.88 1.13
N LYS A 64 -6.01 -17.77 1.72
CA LYS A 64 -5.98 -18.07 3.15
C LYS A 64 -4.83 -19.01 3.52
N SER A 65 -4.38 -19.79 2.56
CA SER A 65 -3.26 -20.71 2.66
C SER A 65 -2.61 -20.89 1.29
N PRO A 66 -1.37 -21.36 1.21
CA PRO A 66 -0.66 -21.58 -0.07
C PRO A 66 -1.36 -22.57 -1.01
N GLU A 67 -2.12 -23.49 -0.49
CA GLU A 67 -2.85 -24.53 -1.25
C GLU A 67 -4.36 -24.22 -1.34
N GLY A 68 -4.81 -23.14 -0.71
CA GLY A 68 -6.22 -22.78 -0.65
C GLY A 68 -6.76 -22.14 -1.91
N PRO A 69 -8.07 -21.95 -2.00
CA PRO A 69 -8.67 -21.23 -3.09
C PRO A 69 -8.16 -19.78 -3.13
N VAL A 70 -7.91 -19.29 -4.34
CA VAL A 70 -7.37 -17.96 -4.60
C VAL A 70 -8.51 -17.01 -4.96
N GLN A 71 -8.54 -15.86 -4.31
CA GLN A 71 -9.37 -14.73 -4.69
C GLN A 71 -8.59 -13.86 -5.68
N GLY A 72 -9.09 -13.64 -6.87
CA GLY A 72 -8.47 -12.84 -7.93
C GLY A 72 -8.75 -13.42 -9.32
N PRO A 73 -8.24 -12.77 -10.39
CA PRO A 73 -7.48 -11.52 -10.37
C PRO A 73 -8.31 -10.32 -9.89
N LEU A 74 -7.71 -9.49 -9.05
CA LEU A 74 -8.28 -8.23 -8.61
C LEU A 74 -7.45 -7.09 -9.24
N PRO A 75 -7.92 -6.48 -10.34
CA PRO A 75 -7.15 -5.45 -11.02
C PRO A 75 -6.99 -4.21 -10.16
N ALA A 76 -5.78 -3.66 -10.15
CA ALA A 76 -5.48 -2.39 -9.52
C ALA A 76 -5.64 -1.25 -10.54
N ARG A 77 -6.15 -0.12 -10.07
CA ARG A 77 -6.05 1.14 -10.79
C ARG A 77 -4.86 1.94 -10.27
N VAL A 78 -4.39 2.89 -11.06
CA VAL A 78 -3.34 3.82 -10.67
C VAL A 78 -3.98 5.15 -10.29
N ASP A 79 -3.71 5.63 -9.08
CA ASP A 79 -4.13 6.94 -8.59
C ASP A 79 -2.88 7.84 -8.45
N SER A 80 -2.90 9.05 -9.01
CA SER A 80 -1.81 10.01 -8.87
C SER A 80 -1.73 10.53 -7.43
N LEU A 81 -0.49 10.67 -6.93
CA LEU A 81 -0.17 11.32 -5.66
C LEU A 81 0.27 12.76 -5.85
N GLU A 82 0.21 13.27 -7.09
CA GLU A 82 0.55 14.65 -7.37
C GLU A 82 -0.31 15.62 -6.57
N THR A 83 0.33 16.47 -5.80
CA THR A 83 -0.32 17.52 -5.03
C THR A 83 -0.36 18.81 -5.82
N LYS A 84 -1.41 19.60 -5.59
CA LYS A 84 -1.48 20.94 -6.19
C LYS A 84 -0.32 21.81 -5.67
N PRO A 85 0.24 22.74 -6.49
CA PRO A 85 1.38 23.56 -6.08
C PRO A 85 1.19 24.28 -4.73
N ALA A 86 -0.05 24.70 -4.43
CA ALA A 86 -0.38 25.37 -3.17
C ALA A 86 -0.23 24.48 -1.92
N TYR A 87 -0.08 23.18 -2.10
CA TYR A 87 0.06 22.20 -1.02
C TYR A 87 1.41 21.48 -1.02
N HIS A 88 2.35 21.91 -1.86
CA HIS A 88 3.69 21.34 -1.85
C HIS A 88 4.38 21.62 -0.51
N ALA A 89 4.98 20.58 0.07
CA ALA A 89 5.80 20.71 1.27
C ALA A 89 7.22 21.15 0.93
N LYS A 90 7.88 21.83 1.88
CA LYS A 90 9.32 22.10 1.80
C LYS A 90 10.08 20.77 1.93
N GLY A 91 11.03 20.53 1.03
CA GLY A 91 11.87 19.34 1.09
C GLY A 91 11.20 18.08 0.55
N SER A 92 10.24 18.21 -0.38
CA SER A 92 9.75 17.04 -1.13
C SER A 92 10.93 16.31 -1.76
N ASP A 93 11.02 15.02 -1.51
CA ASP A 93 12.07 14.15 -2.06
C ASP A 93 11.75 13.90 -3.54
N PRO A 94 12.69 14.14 -4.48
CA PRO A 94 12.48 13.79 -5.88
C PRO A 94 12.24 12.29 -6.11
N ASP A 95 12.64 11.45 -5.16
CA ASP A 95 12.38 10.00 -5.16
C ASP A 95 11.05 9.64 -4.47
N GLU A 96 10.22 10.63 -4.11
CA GLU A 96 8.89 10.39 -3.51
C GLU A 96 7.98 9.67 -4.50
N ALA A 97 7.13 8.79 -3.95
CA ALA A 97 6.18 8.03 -4.76
C ALA A 97 5.21 8.98 -5.51
N GLN A 98 5.14 8.82 -6.83
CA GLN A 98 4.31 9.64 -7.71
C GLN A 98 2.90 9.10 -7.87
N VAL A 99 2.72 7.80 -7.68
CA VAL A 99 1.44 7.11 -7.82
C VAL A 99 1.23 6.09 -6.72
N VAL A 100 -0.01 5.71 -6.53
CA VAL A 100 -0.41 4.56 -5.72
C VAL A 100 -1.28 3.64 -6.56
N TYR A 101 -0.97 2.35 -6.53
CA TYR A 101 -1.84 1.32 -7.08
C TYR A 101 -2.91 0.97 -6.06
N VAL A 102 -4.14 0.82 -6.51
CA VAL A 102 -5.27 0.57 -5.61
C VAL A 102 -6.16 -0.52 -6.17
N VAL A 103 -6.32 -1.62 -5.43
CA VAL A 103 -7.45 -2.52 -5.62
C VAL A 103 -8.64 -1.92 -4.90
N PRO A 104 -9.71 -1.51 -5.62
CA PRO A 104 -10.83 -0.78 -5.02
C PRO A 104 -11.59 -1.58 -3.97
N GLU A 105 -11.68 -2.88 -4.19
CA GLU A 105 -12.38 -3.79 -3.29
C GLU A 105 -11.69 -5.15 -3.23
N VAL A 106 -11.27 -5.52 -2.02
CA VAL A 106 -10.91 -6.89 -1.65
C VAL A 106 -11.77 -7.33 -0.47
N LYS A 107 -12.26 -8.57 -0.51
CA LYS A 107 -13.11 -9.09 0.55
C LYS A 107 -12.37 -10.10 1.41
N PHE A 108 -12.20 -9.78 2.69
CA PHE A 108 -11.66 -10.70 3.68
C PHE A 108 -12.79 -11.28 4.51
N ASP A 109 -12.93 -12.60 4.51
CA ASP A 109 -14.03 -13.33 5.17
C ASP A 109 -13.60 -14.04 6.47
N ARG A 110 -12.32 -13.93 6.85
CA ARG A 110 -11.80 -14.42 8.13
C ARG A 110 -10.72 -13.51 8.69
N PRO A 111 -10.57 -13.46 10.04
CA PRO A 111 -9.46 -12.75 10.67
C PRO A 111 -8.14 -13.51 10.51
N GLY A 112 -7.05 -12.80 10.80
CA GLY A 112 -5.69 -13.32 10.78
C GLY A 112 -4.94 -13.02 9.49
N PRO A 113 -3.76 -13.62 9.28
CA PRO A 113 -2.93 -13.35 8.12
C PRO A 113 -3.49 -13.98 6.85
N TRP A 114 -3.27 -13.28 5.73
CA TRP A 114 -3.57 -13.75 4.38
C TRP A 114 -2.30 -13.73 3.54
N PHE A 115 -2.24 -14.58 2.53
CA PHE A 115 -1.23 -14.51 1.47
C PHE A 115 -1.68 -13.53 0.41
N ALA A 116 -0.76 -12.70 -0.09
CA ALA A 116 -1.02 -11.76 -1.17
C ALA A 116 0.11 -11.79 -2.19
N VAL A 117 -0.24 -11.90 -3.47
CA VAL A 117 0.70 -11.91 -4.60
C VAL A 117 0.23 -10.89 -5.62
N ALA A 118 1.15 -10.07 -6.12
CA ALA A 118 0.94 -9.21 -7.26
C ALA A 118 1.44 -9.90 -8.53
N MET A 119 0.63 -9.86 -9.58
CA MET A 119 1.02 -10.16 -10.95
C MET A 119 1.13 -8.85 -11.68
N ILE A 120 2.27 -8.59 -12.30
CA ILE A 120 2.63 -7.31 -12.88
C ILE A 120 2.97 -7.55 -14.34
N LYS A 121 2.37 -6.74 -15.22
CA LYS A 121 2.72 -6.67 -16.62
C LYS A 121 3.23 -5.27 -16.92
N ASP A 122 4.48 -5.19 -17.37
CA ASP A 122 5.14 -3.94 -17.77
C ASP A 122 5.64 -4.12 -19.22
N GLY A 123 4.91 -3.54 -20.18
CA GLY A 123 5.12 -3.79 -21.60
C GLY A 123 4.94 -5.28 -21.94
N ASP A 124 6.00 -5.92 -22.47
CA ASP A 124 6.02 -7.36 -22.81
C ASP A 124 6.56 -8.24 -21.66
N SER A 125 6.96 -7.63 -20.55
CA SER A 125 7.51 -8.32 -19.38
C SER A 125 6.42 -8.68 -18.39
N PHE A 126 6.53 -9.88 -17.80
CA PHE A 126 5.66 -10.33 -16.73
C PHE A 126 6.49 -10.67 -15.51
N ALA A 127 6.00 -10.22 -14.36
CA ALA A 127 6.62 -10.55 -13.09
C ALA A 127 5.56 -10.89 -12.05
N SER A 128 5.96 -11.64 -11.04
CA SER A 128 5.17 -11.81 -9.84
C SER A 128 5.95 -11.35 -8.62
N SER A 129 5.26 -10.74 -7.69
CA SER A 129 5.87 -10.31 -6.46
C SER A 129 4.97 -10.64 -5.27
N ARG A 130 5.63 -11.08 -4.21
CA ARG A 130 5.00 -11.29 -2.92
C ARG A 130 4.76 -9.94 -2.25
N LEU A 131 3.54 -9.71 -1.80
CA LEU A 131 3.21 -8.59 -0.94
C LEU A 131 3.35 -8.99 0.54
N PRO A 132 3.58 -8.03 1.45
CA PRO A 132 3.43 -8.29 2.87
C PRO A 132 2.06 -8.89 3.17
N SER A 133 2.03 -9.90 4.01
CA SER A 133 0.77 -10.58 4.39
C SER A 133 -0.16 -9.58 5.07
N PRO A 134 -1.32 -9.25 4.50
CA PRO A 134 -2.29 -8.43 5.21
C PRO A 134 -2.82 -9.19 6.42
N VAL A 135 -2.90 -8.49 7.54
CA VAL A 135 -3.50 -9.03 8.77
C VAL A 135 -4.88 -8.41 8.93
N VAL A 136 -5.88 -9.28 8.95
CA VAL A 136 -7.30 -8.90 9.09
C VAL A 136 -7.75 -9.13 10.51
N GLY A 137 -8.43 -8.14 11.11
CA GLY A 137 -8.94 -8.31 12.47
C GLY A 137 -9.25 -7.01 13.17
N GLN A 138 -9.36 -7.10 14.49
CA GLN A 138 -9.54 -5.94 15.36
C GLN A 138 -8.19 -5.43 15.85
N PHE A 139 -8.02 -4.13 15.84
CA PHE A 139 -6.81 -3.44 16.28
C PHE A 139 -7.17 -2.59 17.50
N PRO A 140 -7.03 -3.12 18.73
CA PRO A 140 -7.55 -2.48 19.94
C PRO A 140 -6.93 -1.10 20.21
N ASN A 141 -5.74 -0.83 19.66
CA ASN A 141 -5.05 0.45 19.80
C ASN A 141 -5.38 1.46 18.69
N VAL A 142 -6.26 1.10 17.76
CA VAL A 142 -6.71 1.96 16.66
C VAL A 142 -8.21 2.19 16.80
N ALA A 143 -8.64 3.44 16.75
CA ALA A 143 -10.08 3.77 16.77
C ALA A 143 -10.77 3.11 15.57
N GLN A 144 -11.79 2.31 15.85
CA GLN A 144 -12.58 1.62 14.82
C GLN A 144 -13.55 2.60 14.15
N VAL A 145 -14.02 2.26 12.95
CA VAL A 145 -15.02 3.05 12.23
C VAL A 145 -16.28 3.20 13.10
N GLY A 146 -16.71 4.45 13.31
CA GLY A 146 -17.85 4.77 14.19
C GLY A 146 -17.50 4.97 15.66
N ALA A 147 -16.27 4.66 16.08
CA ALA A 147 -15.81 4.96 17.43
C ALA A 147 -15.48 6.47 17.58
N LYS A 148 -15.56 6.96 18.81
CA LYS A 148 -15.13 8.33 19.11
C LYS A 148 -13.59 8.40 18.93
N ALA A 149 -13.12 9.37 18.16
CA ALA A 149 -11.69 9.60 18.02
C ALA A 149 -11.06 9.97 19.38
N PRO A 150 -9.85 9.47 19.68
CA PRO A 150 -9.11 9.91 20.86
C PRO A 150 -8.82 11.41 20.77
N ALA A 151 -8.81 12.08 21.92
CA ALA A 151 -8.31 13.44 21.98
C ALA A 151 -6.83 13.44 21.67
N VAL A 152 -6.41 14.29 20.75
CA VAL A 152 -5.00 14.46 20.35
C VAL A 152 -4.70 15.95 20.45
N ASP A 153 -3.71 16.29 21.26
CA ASP A 153 -3.18 17.65 21.31
C ASP A 153 -2.24 17.85 20.12
N THR A 154 -2.61 18.78 19.25
CA THR A 154 -1.75 19.21 18.13
C THR A 154 -1.27 20.62 18.38
N LEU A 155 -0.06 20.93 17.92
CA LEU A 155 0.48 22.28 18.02
C LEU A 155 -0.43 23.27 17.29
N THR A 156 -0.77 24.35 18.00
CA THR A 156 -1.57 25.46 17.48
C THR A 156 -0.67 26.65 17.13
N LYS A 157 -1.26 27.68 16.53
CA LYS A 157 -0.56 28.94 16.22
C LYS A 157 -0.02 29.60 17.49
N GLU A 158 -0.75 29.54 18.59
CA GLU A 158 -0.37 30.08 19.87
C GLU A 158 0.85 29.37 20.46
N ASP A 159 0.92 28.05 20.35
CA ASP A 159 2.03 27.23 20.86
C ASP A 159 3.36 27.56 20.18
N VAL A 160 3.33 28.07 18.95
CA VAL A 160 4.52 28.47 18.18
C VAL A 160 4.74 30.00 18.17
N GLY A 161 4.05 30.75 19.05
CA GLY A 161 4.20 32.19 19.18
C GLY A 161 3.76 32.96 17.91
N GLY A 162 2.80 32.44 17.17
CA GLY A 162 2.26 33.04 15.95
C GLY A 162 3.02 32.68 14.66
N ASP A 163 4.17 32.02 14.79
CA ASP A 163 5.00 31.63 13.63
C ASP A 163 4.59 30.26 13.07
N LEU A 164 3.64 30.28 12.14
CA LEU A 164 3.14 29.06 11.49
C LEU A 164 4.22 28.32 10.71
N SER A 165 5.34 28.95 10.32
CA SER A 165 6.39 28.25 9.56
C SER A 165 7.06 27.12 10.34
N LYS A 166 6.86 27.09 11.67
CA LYS A 166 7.38 26.02 12.55
C LYS A 166 6.56 24.74 12.53
N ILE A 167 5.30 24.82 12.11
CA ILE A 167 4.35 23.70 12.10
C ILE A 167 3.68 23.48 10.74
N ASP A 168 3.86 24.38 9.79
CA ASP A 168 3.33 24.30 8.42
C ASP A 168 4.48 24.23 7.42
N THR A 169 4.62 23.09 6.76
CA THR A 169 5.67 22.85 5.74
C THR A 169 5.28 23.28 4.34
N ARG A 170 4.06 23.78 4.12
CA ARG A 170 3.61 24.26 2.82
C ARG A 170 4.38 25.52 2.38
N ILE A 171 4.41 25.75 1.07
CA ILE A 171 5.06 26.91 0.46
C ILE A 171 4.02 27.66 -0.40
N PRO A 172 3.57 28.85 0.03
CA PRO A 172 3.80 29.50 1.33
C PRO A 172 3.04 28.80 2.49
N PRO A 173 3.43 29.05 3.74
CA PRO A 173 2.65 28.60 4.89
C PRO A 173 1.22 29.16 4.84
N SER A 174 0.28 28.42 5.46
CA SER A 174 -1.11 28.90 5.54
C SER A 174 -1.22 30.24 6.26
N THR A 175 -2.11 31.07 5.79
CA THR A 175 -2.44 32.38 6.41
C THR A 175 -3.67 32.30 7.30
N MET A 176 -4.09 31.08 7.69
CA MET A 176 -5.22 30.89 8.60
C MET A 176 -4.96 31.41 10.01
#